data_b445cba979cd6e77d5eef4f519fbe438
#
_entry.id   b445cba979cd6e77d5eef4f519fbe438
#
_cell.length_a   1.000
_cell.length_b   1.000
_cell.length_c   1.000
_cell.angle_alpha   90.00
_cell.angle_beta   90.00
_cell.angle_gamma   90.00
#
_symmetry.space_group_name_H-M   'P 1'
#
loop_
_entity.id
_entity.type
_entity.pdbx_description
1 polymer ?
#
loop_
_entity_poly.entity_id
_entity_poly.type
_entity_poly.pdbx_seq_one_letter_code
_entity_poly.pdbx_strand_id
1 'polypeptide(L)'
;MCIRDRYKQDYESIEFSDFFAFVQASSFEPLYLAVTFIFSQVVSFQTFLFLVSVFNGFILYRFCRFFGAGFSGVGAVCFCWTYLATNMATIRFSLSISLVLLAVLCWLEKDKFKSIFYTCLSVGFHSFSLAFMPLLLLSRVELKASMVFLILSGGVVFGLSFSYLLDSGLFSYIPFSEKLLFYSEKSARSGISIGSLFYVALNGFFMICLFRDRFESVLLNLARWSTLILLALQVGMWFLPVFWNRYQVLTVLIQAVYISFNFVRRGFMLETLVLMLISLLVLAKFLLDPAFVSYVPYQNVISEVLGTDRGDGERRFYEALDAHIDRNVK
;
A
#
# COMPACT_ATOMS: atom_id res chain seq x y z
N MET A 1 -7.20 11.84 16.23
CA MET A 1 -6.28 12.53 15.30
C MET A 1 -6.14 11.69 14.04
N CYS A 2 -6.55 12.21 12.89
CA CYS A 2 -6.38 11.53 11.61
C CYS A 2 -4.89 11.40 11.28
N ILE A 3 -4.47 10.31 10.61
CA ILE A 3 -3.06 10.13 10.21
C ILE A 3 -2.55 11.32 9.40
N ARG A 4 -3.42 11.89 8.54
CA ARG A 4 -3.12 13.08 7.75
C ARG A 4 -2.86 14.32 8.62
N ASP A 5 -3.66 14.53 9.68
CA ASP A 5 -3.51 15.69 10.56
C ASP A 5 -2.19 15.63 11.31
N ARG A 6 -1.74 14.43 11.69
CA ARG A 6 -0.41 14.23 12.25
C ARG A 6 0.70 14.63 11.26
N TYR A 7 0.58 14.22 9.98
CA TYR A 7 1.54 14.66 8.96
C TYR A 7 1.52 16.19 8.74
N LYS A 8 0.33 16.80 8.78
CA LYS A 8 0.18 18.24 8.67
C LYS A 8 0.83 18.94 9.86
N GLN A 9 0.53 18.49 11.07
CA GLN A 9 1.11 19.04 12.29
C GLN A 9 2.64 18.91 12.30
N ASP A 10 3.18 17.74 11.96
CA ASP A 10 4.62 17.53 11.85
C ASP A 10 5.23 18.48 10.79
N TYR A 11 4.57 18.65 9.65
CA TYR A 11 5.01 19.52 8.56
C TYR A 11 5.05 21.01 8.94
N GLU A 12 4.02 21.48 9.64
CA GLU A 12 3.88 22.89 10.03
C GLU A 12 4.70 23.26 11.28
N SER A 13 5.03 22.26 12.12
CA SER A 13 5.81 22.47 13.35
C SER A 13 7.33 22.41 13.17
N ILE A 14 7.82 22.05 11.98
CA ILE A 14 9.26 21.94 11.72
C ILE A 14 9.87 23.33 11.57
N GLU A 15 10.61 23.78 12.58
CA GLU A 15 11.46 24.95 12.51
C GLU A 15 12.88 24.59 12.06
N PHE A 16 13.52 25.51 11.32
CA PHE A 16 14.86 25.25 10.75
C PHE A 16 15.93 24.97 11.80
N SER A 17 15.81 25.56 12.98
CA SER A 17 16.77 25.42 14.08
C SER A 17 16.77 24.05 14.75
N ASP A 18 15.65 23.28 14.62
CA ASP A 18 15.42 22.08 15.42
C ASP A 18 15.35 20.77 14.62
N PHE A 19 15.86 20.77 13.38
CA PHE A 19 15.80 19.57 12.52
C PHE A 19 16.37 18.31 13.19
N PHE A 20 17.51 18.39 13.85
CA PHE A 20 18.12 17.22 14.52
C PHE A 20 17.29 16.75 15.72
N ALA A 21 16.77 17.68 16.51
CA ALA A 21 15.87 17.34 17.61
C ALA A 21 14.57 16.69 17.08
N PHE A 22 14.01 17.21 15.98
CA PHE A 22 12.86 16.64 15.31
C PHE A 22 13.12 15.21 14.80
N VAL A 23 14.28 14.96 14.16
CA VAL A 23 14.67 13.63 13.69
C VAL A 23 14.81 12.64 14.86
N GLN A 24 15.38 13.07 15.98
CA GLN A 24 15.53 12.21 17.16
C GLN A 24 14.19 11.90 17.85
N ALA A 25 13.28 12.87 17.90
CA ALA A 25 11.96 12.71 18.51
C ALA A 25 10.97 11.96 17.62
N SER A 26 11.20 11.93 16.30
CA SER A 26 10.27 11.34 15.34
C SER A 26 10.49 9.82 15.18
N SER A 27 9.38 9.09 15.09
CA SER A 27 9.39 7.67 14.74
C SER A 27 9.38 7.41 13.22
N PHE A 28 9.56 8.48 12.40
CA PHE A 28 9.50 8.40 10.95
C PHE A 28 10.88 8.11 10.36
N GLU A 29 10.89 7.61 9.13
CA GLU A 29 12.11 7.27 8.41
C GLU A 29 12.88 8.54 8.01
N PRO A 30 14.25 8.51 8.07
CA PRO A 30 15.08 9.71 7.91
C PRO A 30 14.91 10.44 6.58
N LEU A 31 14.75 9.71 5.47
CA LEU A 31 14.60 10.33 4.16
C LEU A 31 13.26 11.08 4.03
N TYR A 32 12.19 10.50 4.61
CA TYR A 32 10.91 11.19 4.65
C TYR A 32 11.01 12.50 5.45
N LEU A 33 11.67 12.46 6.61
CA LEU A 33 11.86 13.64 7.45
C LEU A 33 12.67 14.72 6.72
N ALA A 34 13.76 14.34 6.03
CA ALA A 34 14.58 15.28 5.26
C ALA A 34 13.78 15.93 4.12
N VAL A 35 13.00 15.17 3.37
CA VAL A 35 12.16 15.70 2.29
C VAL A 35 11.07 16.61 2.86
N THR A 36 10.39 16.19 3.91
CA THR A 36 9.35 17.00 4.58
C THR A 36 9.93 18.31 5.08
N PHE A 37 11.10 18.28 5.70
CA PHE A 37 11.81 19.46 6.18
C PHE A 37 12.13 20.44 5.03
N ILE A 38 12.72 19.96 3.93
CA ILE A 38 13.06 20.82 2.78
C ILE A 38 11.80 21.46 2.19
N PHE A 39 10.73 20.67 1.99
CA PHE A 39 9.51 21.18 1.39
C PHE A 39 8.74 22.12 2.33
N SER A 40 8.77 21.91 3.65
CA SER A 40 8.10 22.79 4.61
C SER A 40 8.64 24.21 4.61
N GLN A 41 9.91 24.39 4.20
CA GLN A 41 10.53 25.73 4.10
C GLN A 41 10.11 26.51 2.85
N VAL A 42 9.53 25.84 1.84
CA VAL A 42 9.34 26.43 0.50
C VAL A 42 7.87 26.46 0.09
N VAL A 43 7.10 25.42 0.47
CA VAL A 43 5.72 25.26 0.00
C VAL A 43 4.77 24.89 1.14
N SER A 44 3.46 25.16 0.94
CA SER A 44 2.43 24.74 1.88
C SER A 44 2.27 23.20 1.89
N PHE A 45 1.72 22.67 2.98
CA PHE A 45 1.42 21.23 3.08
C PHE A 45 0.52 20.73 1.94
N GLN A 46 -0.45 21.54 1.51
CA GLN A 46 -1.33 21.16 0.38
C GLN A 46 -0.57 21.08 -0.93
N THR A 47 0.35 22.03 -1.19
CA THR A 47 1.23 21.98 -2.36
C THR A 47 2.14 20.76 -2.32
N PHE A 48 2.69 20.43 -1.16
CA PHE A 48 3.48 19.21 -0.98
C PHE A 48 2.66 17.94 -1.32
N LEU A 49 1.42 17.83 -0.83
CA LEU A 49 0.53 16.71 -1.16
C LEU A 49 0.24 16.62 -2.67
N PHE A 50 0.01 17.76 -3.30
CA PHE A 50 -0.20 17.84 -4.74
C PHE A 50 1.03 17.33 -5.51
N LEU A 51 2.23 17.78 -5.15
CA LEU A 51 3.48 17.32 -5.78
C LEU A 51 3.70 15.82 -5.60
N VAL A 52 3.43 15.29 -4.41
CA VAL A 52 3.48 13.83 -4.15
C VAL A 52 2.48 13.09 -5.04
N SER A 53 1.26 13.60 -5.20
CA SER A 53 0.23 12.99 -6.03
C SER A 53 0.63 12.99 -7.51
N VAL A 54 1.19 14.09 -8.01
CA VAL A 54 1.70 14.22 -9.38
C VAL A 54 2.85 13.24 -9.60
N PHE A 55 3.80 13.15 -8.67
CA PHE A 55 4.90 12.21 -8.73
C PHE A 55 4.40 10.76 -8.80
N ASN A 56 3.50 10.36 -7.90
CA ASN A 56 2.93 9.02 -7.88
C ASN A 56 2.19 8.69 -9.19
N GLY A 57 1.39 9.63 -9.70
CA GLY A 57 0.67 9.49 -10.98
C GLY A 57 1.62 9.35 -12.15
N PHE A 58 2.69 10.13 -12.21
CA PHE A 58 3.71 10.06 -13.24
C PHE A 58 4.44 8.71 -13.25
N ILE A 59 4.82 8.21 -12.08
CA ILE A 59 5.48 6.90 -11.97
C ILE A 59 4.53 5.77 -12.39
N LEU A 60 3.27 5.82 -11.96
CA LEU A 60 2.27 4.85 -12.39
C LEU A 60 2.06 4.88 -13.91
N TYR A 61 1.97 6.08 -14.51
CA TYR A 61 1.89 6.25 -15.96
C TYR A 61 3.10 5.62 -16.67
N ARG A 62 4.32 5.89 -16.19
CA ARG A 62 5.55 5.32 -16.72
C ARG A 62 5.54 3.79 -16.65
N PHE A 63 5.07 3.23 -15.52
CA PHE A 63 4.95 1.80 -15.31
C PHE A 63 3.94 1.17 -16.29
N CYS A 64 2.76 1.76 -16.45
CA CYS A 64 1.76 1.32 -17.42
C CYS A 64 2.31 1.36 -18.85
N ARG A 65 2.97 2.46 -19.23
CA ARG A 65 3.55 2.65 -20.56
C ARG A 65 4.63 1.62 -20.89
N PHE A 66 5.47 1.28 -19.91
CA PHE A 66 6.52 0.27 -20.10
C PHE A 66 5.94 -1.08 -20.52
N PHE A 67 4.82 -1.48 -19.94
CA PHE A 67 4.14 -2.73 -20.28
C PHE A 67 3.10 -2.61 -21.40
N GLY A 68 2.83 -1.41 -21.89
CA GLY A 68 1.78 -1.17 -22.88
C GLY A 68 0.35 -1.34 -22.35
N ALA A 69 0.14 -1.12 -21.05
CA ALA A 69 -1.16 -1.17 -20.39
C ALA A 69 -1.88 0.19 -20.47
N GLY A 70 -3.22 0.16 -20.48
CA GLY A 70 -4.04 1.37 -20.48
C GLY A 70 -4.02 2.07 -19.11
N PHE A 71 -3.45 3.28 -19.06
CA PHE A 71 -3.32 4.05 -17.82
C PHE A 71 -4.66 4.37 -17.16
N SER A 72 -5.70 4.70 -17.93
CA SER A 72 -7.01 5.08 -17.39
C SER A 72 -7.67 3.94 -16.59
N GLY A 73 -7.64 2.71 -17.12
CA GLY A 73 -8.19 1.54 -16.42
C GLY A 73 -7.42 1.21 -15.14
N VAL A 74 -6.09 1.23 -15.24
CA VAL A 74 -5.22 1.02 -14.06
C VAL A 74 -5.44 2.13 -13.03
N GLY A 75 -5.52 3.39 -13.47
CA GLY A 75 -5.78 4.54 -12.62
C GLY A 75 -7.13 4.44 -11.90
N ALA A 76 -8.18 3.98 -12.55
CA ALA A 76 -9.49 3.76 -11.93
C ALA A 76 -9.43 2.70 -10.81
N VAL A 77 -8.76 1.56 -11.07
CA VAL A 77 -8.54 0.53 -10.04
C VAL A 77 -7.72 1.08 -8.87
N CYS A 78 -6.64 1.79 -9.16
CA CYS A 78 -5.80 2.40 -8.13
C CYS A 78 -6.57 3.43 -7.29
N PHE A 79 -7.42 4.24 -7.91
CA PHE A 79 -8.28 5.19 -7.20
C PHE A 79 -9.16 4.48 -6.18
N CYS A 80 -9.82 3.40 -6.60
CA CYS A 80 -10.72 2.64 -5.73
C CYS A 80 -10.00 1.92 -4.57
N TRP A 81 -8.81 1.37 -4.82
CA TRP A 81 -8.13 0.51 -3.85
C TRP A 81 -7.11 1.22 -2.98
N THR A 82 -6.38 2.16 -3.56
CA THR A 82 -5.15 2.63 -2.93
C THR A 82 -5.10 4.14 -2.72
N TYR A 83 -5.79 4.91 -3.56
CA TYR A 83 -5.64 6.36 -3.55
C TYR A 83 -6.06 6.97 -2.23
N LEU A 84 -7.27 6.69 -1.75
CA LEU A 84 -7.78 7.24 -0.50
C LEU A 84 -7.01 6.69 0.71
N ALA A 85 -6.87 5.37 0.79
CA ALA A 85 -6.29 4.71 1.96
C ALA A 85 -4.76 4.80 2.02
N THR A 86 -4.08 4.93 0.88
CA THR A 86 -2.62 4.88 0.83
C THR A 86 -2.03 6.21 0.40
N ASN A 87 -2.42 6.75 -0.76
CA ASN A 87 -1.78 7.95 -1.29
C ASN A 87 -2.13 9.19 -0.48
N MET A 88 -3.35 9.28 0.04
CA MET A 88 -3.79 10.42 0.83
C MET A 88 -3.55 10.24 2.33
N ALA A 89 -3.73 9.03 2.86
CA ALA A 89 -3.62 8.78 4.29
C ALA A 89 -2.20 8.42 4.75
N THR A 90 -1.37 7.80 3.87
CA THR A 90 -0.02 7.34 4.22
C THR A 90 1.02 7.81 3.20
N ILE A 91 1.30 9.11 3.20
CA ILE A 91 2.17 9.80 2.23
C ILE A 91 3.52 9.09 2.07
N ARG A 92 4.18 8.72 3.17
CA ARG A 92 5.48 8.02 3.17
C ARG A 92 5.43 6.70 2.41
N PHE A 93 4.38 5.93 2.65
CA PHE A 93 4.21 4.64 2.02
C PHE A 93 3.89 4.78 0.52
N SER A 94 3.13 5.79 0.12
CA SER A 94 2.82 6.05 -1.30
C SER A 94 4.07 6.42 -2.10
N LEU A 95 4.94 7.29 -1.55
CA LEU A 95 6.24 7.61 -2.15
C LEU A 95 7.13 6.38 -2.26
N SER A 96 7.15 5.57 -1.22
CA SER A 96 7.89 4.33 -1.17
C SER A 96 7.43 3.33 -2.24
N ILE A 97 6.12 3.11 -2.42
CA ILE A 97 5.56 2.26 -3.49
C ILE A 97 5.97 2.76 -4.87
N SER A 98 5.90 4.06 -5.12
CA SER A 98 6.32 4.64 -6.40
C SER A 98 7.80 4.39 -6.70
N LEU A 99 8.66 4.47 -5.69
CA LEU A 99 10.08 4.13 -5.83
C LEU A 99 10.31 2.63 -6.04
N VAL A 100 9.50 1.77 -5.40
CA VAL A 100 9.53 0.31 -5.69
C VAL A 100 9.16 0.04 -7.16
N LEU A 101 8.13 0.70 -7.70
CA LEU A 101 7.78 0.56 -9.12
C LEU A 101 8.94 0.99 -10.03
N LEU A 102 9.64 2.09 -9.73
CA LEU A 102 10.86 2.48 -10.45
C LEU A 102 11.97 1.45 -10.31
N ALA A 103 12.18 0.91 -9.11
CA ALA A 103 13.17 -0.14 -8.90
C ALA A 103 12.87 -1.38 -9.73
N VAL A 104 11.59 -1.80 -9.81
CA VAL A 104 11.14 -2.91 -10.67
C VAL A 104 11.43 -2.61 -12.14
N LEU A 105 11.10 -1.42 -12.64
CA LEU A 105 11.37 -1.04 -14.02
C LEU A 105 12.87 -1.12 -14.33
N CYS A 106 13.70 -0.47 -13.52
CA CYS A 106 15.16 -0.49 -13.73
C CYS A 106 15.73 -1.92 -13.64
N TRP A 107 15.20 -2.76 -12.74
CA TRP A 107 15.59 -4.16 -12.67
C TRP A 107 15.27 -4.91 -13.95
N LEU A 108 14.08 -4.70 -14.54
CA LEU A 108 13.67 -5.32 -15.78
C LEU A 108 14.47 -4.80 -16.99
N GLU A 109 14.84 -3.52 -16.99
CA GLU A 109 15.75 -2.89 -17.97
C GLU A 109 17.22 -3.32 -17.79
N LYS A 110 17.52 -4.17 -16.81
CA LYS A 110 18.87 -4.64 -16.45
C LYS A 110 19.80 -3.57 -15.87
N ASP A 111 19.29 -2.41 -15.51
CA ASP A 111 20.02 -1.36 -14.79
C ASP A 111 20.01 -1.64 -13.27
N LYS A 112 20.91 -2.54 -12.88
CA LYS A 112 20.97 -2.98 -11.47
C LYS A 112 21.31 -1.85 -10.51
N PHE A 113 22.15 -0.91 -10.94
CA PHE A 113 22.59 0.19 -10.07
C PHE A 113 21.40 1.09 -9.73
N LYS A 114 20.63 1.55 -10.74
CA LYS A 114 19.44 2.35 -10.49
C LYS A 114 18.38 1.59 -9.71
N SER A 115 18.21 0.28 -9.98
CA SER A 115 17.27 -0.54 -9.22
C SER A 115 17.62 -0.57 -7.73
N ILE A 116 18.88 -0.81 -7.37
CA ILE A 116 19.35 -0.77 -5.99
C ILE A 116 19.16 0.62 -5.40
N PHE A 117 19.54 1.67 -6.13
CA PHE A 117 19.40 3.05 -5.69
C PHE A 117 17.94 3.40 -5.34
N TYR A 118 16.98 3.10 -6.23
CA TYR A 118 15.56 3.34 -5.95
C TYR A 118 15.03 2.46 -4.83
N THR A 119 15.54 1.25 -4.67
CA THR A 119 15.20 0.39 -3.52
C THR A 119 15.67 1.01 -2.21
N CYS A 120 16.90 1.48 -2.14
CA CYS A 120 17.43 2.17 -0.95
C CYS A 120 16.60 3.44 -0.62
N LEU A 121 16.29 4.25 -1.63
CA LEU A 121 15.43 5.41 -1.46
C LEU A 121 14.04 5.00 -0.94
N SER A 122 13.45 3.96 -1.49
CA SER A 122 12.15 3.46 -1.07
C SER A 122 12.15 3.06 0.42
N VAL A 123 13.17 2.35 0.87
CA VAL A 123 13.35 1.97 2.29
C VAL A 123 13.56 3.21 3.16
N GLY A 124 14.28 4.21 2.67
CA GLY A 124 14.47 5.49 3.37
C GLY A 124 13.17 6.29 3.57
N PHE A 125 12.17 6.11 2.68
CA PHE A 125 10.83 6.67 2.88
C PHE A 125 9.93 5.81 3.76
N HIS A 126 10.05 4.48 3.65
CA HIS A 126 9.25 3.56 4.45
C HIS A 126 9.92 2.18 4.54
N SER A 127 10.32 1.80 5.74
CA SER A 127 11.07 0.56 6.01
C SER A 127 10.36 -0.72 5.53
N PHE A 128 9.01 -0.72 5.47
CA PHE A 128 8.24 -1.84 4.93
C PHE A 128 8.59 -2.20 3.48
N SER A 129 9.22 -1.29 2.71
CA SER A 129 9.65 -1.56 1.33
C SER A 129 10.63 -2.71 1.20
N LEU A 130 11.33 -3.08 2.28
CA LEU A 130 12.15 -4.29 2.31
C LEU A 130 11.33 -5.55 2.00
N ALA A 131 10.04 -5.58 2.34
CA ALA A 131 9.16 -6.70 2.04
C ALA A 131 8.92 -6.91 0.53
N PHE A 132 9.22 -5.91 -0.31
CA PHE A 132 9.13 -6.01 -1.78
C PHE A 132 10.41 -6.51 -2.44
N MET A 133 11.55 -6.59 -1.72
CA MET A 133 12.81 -7.07 -2.29
C MET A 133 12.73 -8.49 -2.89
N PRO A 134 12.05 -9.47 -2.25
CA PRO A 134 11.88 -10.79 -2.85
C PRO A 134 11.25 -10.72 -4.25
N LEU A 135 10.31 -9.80 -4.48
CA LEU A 135 9.67 -9.63 -5.79
C LEU A 135 10.68 -9.23 -6.87
N LEU A 136 11.62 -8.33 -6.57
CA LEU A 136 12.68 -7.94 -7.51
C LEU A 136 13.53 -9.15 -7.89
N LEU A 137 14.00 -9.91 -6.91
CA LEU A 137 14.86 -11.07 -7.12
C LEU A 137 14.14 -12.20 -7.90
N LEU A 138 12.90 -12.48 -7.52
CA LEU A 138 12.11 -13.58 -8.06
C LEU A 138 11.44 -13.25 -9.39
N SER A 139 11.28 -11.98 -9.76
CA SER A 139 10.60 -11.56 -11.00
C SER A 139 11.22 -12.17 -12.28
N ARG A 140 12.47 -12.59 -12.23
CA ARG A 140 13.17 -13.25 -13.35
C ARG A 140 13.18 -14.76 -13.25
N VAL A 141 12.71 -15.32 -12.16
CA VAL A 141 12.63 -16.78 -11.94
C VAL A 141 11.24 -17.22 -12.38
N GLU A 142 11.18 -18.21 -13.26
CA GLU A 142 9.91 -18.78 -13.70
C GLU A 142 9.22 -19.48 -12.51
N LEU A 143 7.99 -19.10 -12.25
CA LEU A 143 7.21 -19.69 -11.16
C LEU A 143 6.56 -21.01 -11.59
N LYS A 144 7.01 -22.11 -11.01
CA LYS A 144 6.44 -23.46 -11.22
C LYS A 144 5.34 -23.76 -10.20
N ALA A 145 4.36 -24.58 -10.59
CA ALA A 145 3.24 -24.96 -9.70
C ALA A 145 3.71 -25.64 -8.39
N SER A 146 4.79 -26.43 -8.46
CA SER A 146 5.38 -27.05 -7.25
C SER A 146 5.92 -26.03 -6.25
N MET A 147 6.45 -24.91 -6.73
CA MET A 147 6.94 -23.82 -5.88
C MET A 147 5.79 -23.13 -5.16
N VAL A 148 4.61 -23.03 -5.79
CA VAL A 148 3.41 -22.45 -5.16
C VAL A 148 3.05 -23.24 -3.91
N PHE A 149 2.95 -24.55 -4.03
CA PHE A 149 2.63 -25.41 -2.87
C PHE A 149 3.68 -25.27 -1.77
N LEU A 150 4.97 -25.30 -2.12
CA LEU A 150 6.06 -25.17 -1.15
C LEU A 150 6.02 -23.82 -0.42
N ILE A 151 5.81 -22.71 -1.15
CA ILE A 151 5.79 -21.36 -0.57
C ILE A 151 4.55 -21.16 0.31
N LEU A 152 3.37 -21.62 -0.12
CA LEU A 152 2.17 -21.53 0.70
C LEU A 152 2.27 -22.37 1.96
N SER A 153 2.75 -23.62 1.85
CA SER A 153 2.98 -24.49 3.02
C SER A 153 4.02 -23.91 3.97
N GLY A 154 5.12 -23.37 3.41
CA GLY A 154 6.13 -22.64 4.19
C GLY A 154 5.56 -21.40 4.87
N GLY A 155 4.66 -20.67 4.22
CA GLY A 155 3.93 -19.52 4.79
C GLY A 155 3.09 -19.94 6.00
N VAL A 156 2.35 -21.06 5.90
CA VAL A 156 1.56 -21.59 7.04
C VAL A 156 2.47 -21.95 8.21
N VAL A 157 3.52 -22.74 7.95
CA VAL A 157 4.47 -23.16 9.00
C VAL A 157 5.12 -21.95 9.65
N PHE A 158 5.57 -20.98 8.84
CA PHE A 158 6.13 -19.74 9.34
C PHE A 158 5.13 -18.97 10.21
N GLY A 159 3.88 -18.83 9.76
CA GLY A 159 2.84 -18.12 10.49
C GLY A 159 2.53 -18.74 11.85
N LEU A 160 2.38 -20.07 11.88
CA LEU A 160 2.15 -20.79 13.13
C LEU A 160 3.33 -20.63 14.10
N SER A 161 4.56 -20.79 13.59
CA SER A 161 5.78 -20.63 14.38
C SER A 161 5.92 -19.18 14.90
N PHE A 162 5.63 -18.20 14.06
CA PHE A 162 5.74 -16.79 14.39
C PHE A 162 4.67 -16.36 15.41
N SER A 163 3.42 -16.85 15.26
CA SER A 163 2.37 -16.63 16.26
C SER A 163 2.77 -17.20 17.61
N TYR A 164 3.27 -18.44 17.64
CA TYR A 164 3.76 -19.06 18.87
C TYR A 164 4.88 -18.26 19.53
N LEU A 165 5.84 -17.76 18.75
CA LEU A 165 6.93 -16.91 19.26
C LEU A 165 6.44 -15.58 19.84
N LEU A 166 5.42 -14.97 19.22
CA LEU A 166 4.79 -13.75 19.75
C LEU A 166 4.13 -14.01 21.10
N ASP A 167 3.35 -15.10 21.18
CA ASP A 167 2.61 -15.47 22.39
C ASP A 167 3.56 -15.88 23.54
N SER A 168 4.74 -16.44 23.22
CA SER A 168 5.76 -16.83 24.21
C SER A 168 6.49 -15.65 24.88
N GLY A 169 6.27 -14.42 24.41
CA GLY A 169 6.95 -13.22 24.91
C GLY A 169 8.44 -13.10 24.51
N LEU A 170 8.98 -14.02 23.71
CA LEU A 170 10.37 -13.98 23.27
C LEU A 170 10.71 -12.74 22.46
N PHE A 171 9.72 -12.15 21.81
CA PHE A 171 9.92 -10.93 21.05
C PHE A 171 10.22 -9.70 21.92
N SER A 172 9.89 -9.68 23.21
CA SER A 172 10.22 -8.58 24.10
C SER A 172 11.73 -8.38 24.26
N TYR A 173 12.51 -9.41 24.00
CA TYR A 173 14.00 -9.36 24.06
C TYR A 173 14.64 -8.89 22.75
N ILE A 174 13.89 -8.74 21.67
CA ILE A 174 14.41 -8.33 20.37
C ILE A 174 14.31 -6.80 20.24
N PRO A 175 15.43 -6.10 19.98
CA PRO A 175 15.38 -4.67 19.71
C PRO A 175 14.39 -4.34 18.58
N PHE A 176 13.65 -3.24 18.72
CA PHE A 176 12.66 -2.78 17.74
C PHE A 176 11.36 -3.63 17.60
N SER A 177 11.17 -4.63 18.45
CA SER A 177 9.94 -5.45 18.42
C SER A 177 8.69 -4.73 18.93
N GLU A 178 8.82 -3.60 19.62
CA GLU A 178 7.70 -2.85 20.22
C GLU A 178 6.58 -2.54 19.22
N LYS A 179 6.95 -2.11 17.99
CA LYS A 179 5.96 -1.85 16.93
C LYS A 179 5.22 -3.13 16.51
N LEU A 180 5.93 -4.25 16.47
CA LEU A 180 5.36 -5.54 16.10
C LEU A 180 4.40 -6.03 17.20
N LEU A 181 4.82 -5.95 18.46
CA LEU A 181 4.00 -6.29 19.62
C LEU A 181 2.74 -5.41 19.68
N PHE A 182 2.88 -4.11 19.49
CA PHE A 182 1.73 -3.20 19.42
C PHE A 182 0.71 -3.61 18.35
N TYR A 183 1.19 -3.98 17.13
CA TYR A 183 0.29 -4.44 16.07
C TYR A 183 -0.32 -5.80 16.38
N SER A 184 0.41 -6.72 17.02
CA SER A 184 -0.12 -8.03 17.40
C SER A 184 -1.20 -7.92 18.47
N GLU A 185 -1.00 -7.13 19.51
CA GLU A 185 -2.00 -6.87 20.56
C GLU A 185 -3.28 -6.26 20.00
N LYS A 186 -3.14 -5.27 19.10
CA LYS A 186 -4.27 -4.64 18.44
C LYS A 186 -5.03 -5.61 17.52
N SER A 187 -4.33 -6.53 16.88
CA SER A 187 -4.89 -7.51 15.93
C SER A 187 -5.42 -8.77 16.61
N ALA A 188 -4.84 -9.19 17.75
CA ALA A 188 -5.25 -10.39 18.47
C ALA A 188 -6.73 -10.38 18.89
N ARG A 189 -7.33 -9.18 19.00
CA ARG A 189 -8.76 -9.00 19.30
C ARG A 189 -9.68 -9.23 18.11
N SER A 190 -9.17 -9.31 16.88
CA SER A 190 -10.02 -9.31 15.68
C SER A 190 -10.27 -10.69 15.06
N GLY A 191 -9.52 -11.73 15.43
CA GLY A 191 -9.65 -13.06 14.84
C GLY A 191 -9.53 -13.07 13.31
N ILE A 192 -9.91 -14.18 12.66
CA ILE A 192 -10.01 -14.25 11.20
C ILE A 192 -11.30 -13.57 10.77
N SER A 193 -11.20 -12.41 10.15
CA SER A 193 -12.36 -11.68 9.64
C SER A 193 -12.86 -12.27 8.30
N ILE A 194 -14.17 -12.18 8.05
CA ILE A 194 -14.77 -12.53 6.75
C ILE A 194 -14.09 -11.74 5.62
N GLY A 195 -13.70 -10.49 5.88
CA GLY A 195 -12.97 -9.67 4.93
C GLY A 195 -11.59 -10.24 4.57
N SER A 196 -10.86 -10.80 5.54
CA SER A 196 -9.57 -11.45 5.29
C SER A 196 -9.74 -12.69 4.41
N LEU A 197 -10.75 -13.52 4.68
CA LEU A 197 -11.07 -14.70 3.86
C LEU A 197 -11.45 -14.29 2.43
N PHE A 198 -12.24 -13.22 2.28
CA PHE A 198 -12.57 -12.69 0.95
C PHE A 198 -11.32 -12.30 0.16
N TYR A 199 -10.35 -11.61 0.76
CA TYR A 199 -9.11 -11.23 0.08
C TYR A 199 -8.23 -12.44 -0.28
N VAL A 200 -8.17 -13.46 0.57
CA VAL A 200 -7.47 -14.73 0.25
C VAL A 200 -8.15 -15.41 -0.95
N ALA A 201 -9.48 -15.53 -0.94
CA ALA A 201 -10.22 -16.15 -2.03
C ALA A 201 -10.05 -15.36 -3.35
N LEU A 202 -10.07 -14.04 -3.30
CA LEU A 202 -9.85 -13.16 -4.44
C LEU A 202 -8.45 -13.35 -5.05
N ASN A 203 -7.42 -13.29 -4.22
CA ASN A 203 -6.04 -13.48 -4.70
C ASN A 203 -5.80 -14.92 -5.17
N GLY A 204 -6.45 -15.91 -4.57
CA GLY A 204 -6.49 -17.29 -5.06
C GLY A 204 -7.12 -17.41 -6.44
N PHE A 205 -8.25 -16.73 -6.66
CA PHE A 205 -8.88 -16.63 -7.98
C PHE A 205 -7.93 -16.01 -9.02
N PHE A 206 -7.32 -14.87 -8.70
CA PHE A 206 -6.34 -14.26 -9.61
C PHE A 206 -5.16 -15.18 -9.88
N MET A 207 -4.67 -15.89 -8.88
CA MET A 207 -3.58 -16.85 -9.07
C MET A 207 -3.95 -17.96 -10.07
N ILE A 208 -5.17 -18.50 -9.97
CA ILE A 208 -5.68 -19.50 -10.94
C ILE A 208 -5.74 -18.88 -12.35
N CYS A 209 -6.25 -17.67 -12.51
CA CYS A 209 -6.30 -16.96 -13.79
C CYS A 209 -4.90 -16.77 -14.38
N LEU A 210 -3.93 -16.35 -13.56
CA LEU A 210 -2.53 -16.15 -13.97
C LEU A 210 -1.85 -17.45 -14.41
N PHE A 211 -2.17 -18.61 -13.79
CA PHE A 211 -1.63 -19.90 -14.21
C PHE A 211 -2.31 -20.46 -15.45
N ARG A 212 -3.53 -20.07 -15.75
CA ARG A 212 -4.23 -20.45 -16.99
C ARG A 212 -3.69 -19.70 -18.21
N ASP A 213 -3.06 -18.53 -18.01
CA ASP A 213 -2.43 -17.82 -19.12
C ASP A 213 -1.14 -18.55 -19.54
N ARG A 214 -1.11 -18.97 -20.83
CA ARG A 214 0.01 -19.71 -21.44
C ARG A 214 1.03 -18.79 -22.10
N PHE A 215 0.75 -17.49 -22.17
CA PHE A 215 1.65 -16.55 -22.83
C PHE A 215 2.68 -16.00 -21.83
N GLU A 216 3.79 -16.70 -21.73
CA GLU A 216 4.87 -16.29 -20.87
C GLU A 216 5.36 -14.87 -21.20
N SER A 217 5.32 -14.01 -20.21
CA SER A 217 5.83 -12.65 -20.28
C SER A 217 6.41 -12.24 -18.93
N VAL A 218 7.30 -11.28 -18.95
CA VAL A 218 7.88 -10.73 -17.72
C VAL A 218 6.79 -10.15 -16.82
N LEU A 219 5.76 -9.52 -17.40
CA LEU A 219 4.63 -8.99 -16.63
C LEU A 219 3.79 -10.11 -15.99
N LEU A 220 3.54 -11.21 -16.72
CA LEU A 220 2.84 -12.36 -16.15
C LEU A 220 3.62 -12.96 -14.99
N ASN A 221 4.93 -13.14 -15.15
CA ASN A 221 5.76 -13.68 -14.08
C ASN A 221 5.81 -12.76 -12.85
N LEU A 222 5.90 -11.45 -13.08
CA LEU A 222 5.81 -10.43 -12.01
C LEU A 222 4.46 -10.50 -11.27
N ALA A 223 3.34 -10.63 -12.01
CA ALA A 223 2.01 -10.77 -11.45
C ALA A 223 1.85 -12.07 -10.64
N ARG A 224 2.36 -13.20 -11.18
CA ARG A 224 2.38 -14.50 -10.46
C ARG A 224 3.14 -14.40 -9.14
N TRP A 225 4.36 -13.86 -9.14
CA TRP A 225 5.17 -13.73 -7.94
C TRP A 225 4.56 -12.77 -6.92
N SER A 226 4.08 -11.61 -7.35
CA SER A 226 3.46 -10.65 -6.42
C SER A 226 2.21 -11.22 -5.76
N THR A 227 1.38 -11.95 -6.53
CA THR A 227 0.17 -12.60 -6.01
C THR A 227 0.52 -13.76 -5.07
N LEU A 228 1.54 -14.57 -5.39
CA LEU A 228 1.96 -15.68 -4.54
C LEU A 228 2.54 -15.20 -3.20
N ILE A 229 3.41 -14.18 -3.24
CA ILE A 229 3.97 -13.61 -2.00
C ILE A 229 2.85 -13.03 -1.14
N LEU A 230 1.89 -12.32 -1.76
CA LEU A 230 0.73 -11.80 -1.03
C LEU A 230 -0.09 -12.93 -0.39
N LEU A 231 -0.40 -14.00 -1.13
CA LEU A 231 -1.12 -15.15 -0.59
C LEU A 231 -0.35 -15.82 0.56
N ALA A 232 0.96 -15.98 0.42
CA ALA A 232 1.80 -16.53 1.49
C ALA A 232 1.78 -15.65 2.75
N LEU A 233 1.81 -14.32 2.57
CA LEU A 233 1.66 -13.36 3.68
C LEU A 233 0.26 -13.41 4.30
N GLN A 234 -0.79 -13.51 3.49
CA GLN A 234 -2.17 -13.60 3.99
C GLN A 234 -2.41 -14.87 4.81
N VAL A 235 -1.88 -16.00 4.33
CA VAL A 235 -2.02 -17.29 5.00
C VAL A 235 -1.05 -17.42 6.19
N GLY A 236 0.18 -16.92 6.05
CA GLY A 236 1.19 -16.99 7.10
C GLY A 236 1.04 -15.96 8.19
N MET A 237 0.64 -14.73 7.82
CA MET A 237 0.49 -13.61 8.75
C MET A 237 -0.97 -13.16 8.88
N TRP A 238 -1.90 -14.13 8.91
CA TRP A 238 -3.33 -13.86 9.01
C TRP A 238 -3.70 -13.01 10.25
N PHE A 239 -2.95 -13.15 11.33
CA PHE A 239 -3.11 -12.43 12.58
C PHE A 239 -2.49 -11.01 12.57
N LEU A 240 -1.75 -10.64 11.50
CA LEU A 240 -1.16 -9.31 11.32
C LEU A 240 -1.61 -8.65 9.99
N PRO A 241 -2.90 -8.27 9.87
CA PRO A 241 -3.47 -7.77 8.61
C PRO A 241 -2.77 -6.51 8.09
N VAL A 242 -2.11 -5.72 8.94
CA VAL A 242 -1.37 -4.53 8.54
C VAL A 242 -0.24 -4.87 7.54
N PHE A 243 0.42 -6.03 7.69
CA PHE A 243 1.52 -6.44 6.82
C PHE A 243 1.03 -6.80 5.42
N TRP A 244 0.09 -7.73 5.30
CA TRP A 244 -0.38 -8.16 3.99
C TRP A 244 -1.24 -7.10 3.31
N ASN A 245 -1.97 -6.23 4.03
CA ASN A 245 -2.68 -5.10 3.46
C ASN A 245 -1.73 -4.12 2.75
N ARG A 246 -0.56 -3.85 3.33
CA ARG A 246 0.45 -3.01 2.68
C ARG A 246 1.02 -3.68 1.43
N TYR A 247 1.30 -4.98 1.50
CA TYR A 247 1.79 -5.72 0.34
C TYR A 247 0.74 -5.77 -0.79
N GLN A 248 -0.53 -5.87 -0.43
CA GLN A 248 -1.65 -5.89 -1.37
C GLN A 248 -1.71 -4.65 -2.26
N VAL A 249 -1.33 -3.48 -1.77
CA VAL A 249 -1.29 -2.24 -2.57
C VAL A 249 -0.45 -2.42 -3.84
N LEU A 250 0.77 -2.91 -3.71
CA LEU A 250 1.65 -3.18 -4.86
C LEU A 250 1.10 -4.30 -5.75
N THR A 251 0.59 -5.37 -5.14
CA THR A 251 0.05 -6.52 -5.90
C THR A 251 -1.15 -6.11 -6.75
N VAL A 252 -2.09 -5.34 -6.20
CA VAL A 252 -3.25 -4.84 -6.96
C VAL A 252 -2.82 -3.95 -8.13
N LEU A 253 -1.80 -3.11 -7.96
CA LEU A 253 -1.24 -2.31 -9.03
C LEU A 253 -0.71 -3.20 -10.18
N ILE A 254 0.08 -4.21 -9.86
CA ILE A 254 0.64 -5.14 -10.84
C ILE A 254 -0.45 -5.96 -11.52
N GLN A 255 -1.44 -6.46 -10.77
CA GLN A 255 -2.61 -7.17 -11.30
C GLN A 255 -3.42 -6.29 -12.26
N ALA A 256 -3.66 -5.03 -11.89
CA ALA A 256 -4.38 -4.07 -12.73
C ALA A 256 -3.65 -3.80 -14.05
N VAL A 257 -2.32 -3.64 -14.00
CA VAL A 257 -1.49 -3.46 -15.21
C VAL A 257 -1.54 -4.72 -16.09
N TYR A 258 -1.44 -5.91 -15.49
CA TYR A 258 -1.52 -7.17 -16.21
C TYR A 258 -2.89 -7.37 -16.90
N ILE A 259 -3.98 -7.13 -16.17
CA ILE A 259 -5.35 -7.26 -16.71
C ILE A 259 -5.60 -6.23 -17.79
N SER A 260 -5.21 -4.97 -17.58
CA SER A 260 -5.35 -3.90 -18.58
C SER A 260 -4.58 -4.20 -19.87
N PHE A 261 -3.36 -4.74 -19.74
CA PHE A 261 -2.57 -5.17 -20.90
C PHE A 261 -3.26 -6.28 -21.70
N ASN A 262 -3.82 -7.28 -21.03
CA ASN A 262 -4.46 -8.42 -21.67
C ASN A 262 -5.88 -8.12 -22.17
N PHE A 263 -6.60 -7.19 -21.54
CA PHE A 263 -7.91 -6.73 -21.99
C PHE A 263 -7.85 -6.19 -23.42
N VAL A 264 -6.87 -5.32 -23.70
CA VAL A 264 -6.70 -4.72 -25.02
C VAL A 264 -6.30 -5.76 -26.07
N ARG A 265 -5.50 -6.77 -25.69
CA ARG A 265 -4.89 -7.71 -26.63
C ARG A 265 -5.68 -9.01 -26.82
N ARG A 266 -6.44 -9.45 -25.82
CA ARG A 266 -6.99 -10.81 -25.77
C ARG A 266 -8.45 -10.88 -25.31
N GLY A 267 -9.07 -9.73 -25.05
CA GLY A 267 -10.46 -9.69 -24.59
C GLY A 267 -10.68 -10.31 -23.22
N PHE A 268 -9.81 -10.05 -22.25
CA PHE A 268 -9.94 -10.47 -20.84
C PHE A 268 -11.13 -9.76 -20.17
N MET A 269 -12.34 -10.00 -20.72
CA MET A 269 -13.55 -9.26 -20.27
C MET A 269 -13.99 -9.67 -18.87
N LEU A 270 -13.97 -10.98 -18.57
CA LEU A 270 -14.44 -11.47 -17.27
C LEU A 270 -13.54 -11.00 -16.13
N GLU A 271 -12.24 -11.16 -16.28
CA GLU A 271 -11.25 -10.73 -15.28
C GLU A 271 -11.31 -9.22 -15.06
N THR A 272 -11.51 -8.46 -16.12
CA THR A 272 -11.67 -7.01 -16.05
C THR A 272 -12.96 -6.62 -15.32
N LEU A 273 -14.09 -7.25 -15.65
CA LEU A 273 -15.37 -7.01 -14.98
C LEU A 273 -15.30 -7.36 -13.50
N VAL A 274 -14.69 -8.50 -13.15
CA VAL A 274 -14.48 -8.92 -11.77
C VAL A 274 -13.63 -7.90 -11.02
N LEU A 275 -12.49 -7.48 -11.59
CA LEU A 275 -11.62 -6.49 -10.96
C LEU A 275 -12.33 -5.14 -10.78
N MET A 276 -13.07 -4.67 -11.78
CA MET A 276 -13.83 -3.41 -11.69
C MET A 276 -14.93 -3.47 -10.64
N LEU A 277 -15.71 -4.56 -10.63
CA LEU A 277 -16.78 -4.75 -9.65
C LEU A 277 -16.22 -4.77 -8.21
N ILE A 278 -15.16 -5.52 -8.00
CA ILE A 278 -14.52 -5.59 -6.68
C ILE A 278 -13.93 -4.23 -6.31
N SER A 279 -13.32 -3.52 -7.25
CA SER A 279 -12.80 -2.17 -7.01
C SER A 279 -13.89 -1.21 -6.55
N LEU A 280 -15.07 -1.26 -7.18
CA LEU A 280 -16.22 -0.47 -6.76
C LEU A 280 -16.74 -0.88 -5.37
N LEU A 281 -16.75 -2.18 -5.05
CA LEU A 281 -17.13 -2.66 -3.72
C LEU A 281 -16.14 -2.21 -2.64
N VAL A 282 -14.84 -2.21 -2.94
CA VAL A 282 -13.81 -1.70 -2.03
C VAL A 282 -13.98 -0.19 -1.82
N LEU A 283 -14.22 0.57 -2.90
CA LEU A 283 -14.51 2.01 -2.81
C LEU A 283 -15.77 2.25 -1.98
N ALA A 284 -16.86 1.53 -2.24
CA ALA A 284 -18.10 1.64 -1.49
C ALA A 284 -17.89 1.35 0.00
N LYS A 285 -17.10 0.31 0.33
CA LYS A 285 -16.72 0.03 1.71
C LYS A 285 -16.01 1.22 2.36
N PHE A 286 -15.03 1.83 1.67
CA PHE A 286 -14.33 3.00 2.19
C PHE A 286 -15.28 4.19 2.39
N LEU A 287 -16.19 4.43 1.46
CA LEU A 287 -17.13 5.54 1.55
C LEU A 287 -18.19 5.34 2.65
N LEU A 288 -18.53 4.09 2.97
CA LEU A 288 -19.51 3.73 4.00
C LEU A 288 -18.91 3.49 5.37
N ASP A 289 -17.59 3.35 5.47
CA ASP A 289 -16.89 3.14 6.74
C ASP A 289 -16.83 4.45 7.53
N PRO A 290 -17.40 4.52 8.74
CA PRO A 290 -17.35 5.72 9.58
C PRO A 290 -15.95 6.26 9.82
N ALA A 291 -14.93 5.40 9.85
CA ALA A 291 -13.54 5.80 10.00
C ALA A 291 -13.03 6.66 8.82
N PHE A 292 -13.68 6.60 7.66
CA PHE A 292 -13.32 7.36 6.46
C PHE A 292 -14.28 8.53 6.17
N VAL A 293 -15.30 8.78 6.98
CA VAL A 293 -16.25 9.91 6.82
C VAL A 293 -15.53 11.27 6.79
N SER A 294 -14.39 11.38 7.48
CA SER A 294 -13.55 12.58 7.42
C SER A 294 -12.97 12.90 6.03
N TYR A 295 -12.96 11.93 5.11
CA TYR A 295 -12.53 12.12 3.72
C TYR A 295 -13.68 12.42 2.76
N VAL A 296 -14.94 12.38 3.22
CA VAL A 296 -16.13 12.59 2.39
C VAL A 296 -17.03 13.70 3.02
N PRO A 297 -17.41 14.73 2.28
CA PRO A 297 -16.99 15.10 0.93
C PRO A 297 -15.54 15.55 0.86
N TYR A 298 -14.87 15.20 -0.24
CA TYR A 298 -13.48 15.58 -0.48
C TYR A 298 -13.37 17.11 -0.61
N GLN A 299 -12.51 17.69 0.20
CA GLN A 299 -12.12 19.09 0.09
C GLN A 299 -10.82 19.18 -0.69
N ASN A 300 -10.80 19.98 -1.72
CA ASN A 300 -9.62 20.22 -2.55
C ASN A 300 -9.25 21.69 -2.53
N VAL A 301 -8.05 22.00 -3.01
CA VAL A 301 -7.55 23.38 -3.12
C VAL A 301 -8.50 24.27 -3.93
N ILE A 302 -9.22 23.70 -4.90
CA ILE A 302 -10.17 24.43 -5.74
C ILE A 302 -11.37 24.90 -4.90
N SER A 303 -11.89 24.07 -3.99
CA SER A 303 -12.99 24.46 -3.11
C SER A 303 -12.58 25.56 -2.12
N GLU A 304 -11.33 25.54 -1.67
CA GLU A 304 -10.74 26.58 -0.83
C GLU A 304 -10.63 27.90 -1.60
N VAL A 305 -10.05 27.85 -2.82
CA VAL A 305 -9.90 29.03 -3.71
C VAL A 305 -11.25 29.62 -4.12
N LEU A 306 -12.28 28.78 -4.32
CA LEU A 306 -13.63 29.22 -4.68
C LEU A 306 -14.47 29.69 -3.48
N GLY A 307 -13.90 29.71 -2.27
CA GLY A 307 -14.62 30.13 -1.06
C GLY A 307 -15.76 29.21 -0.65
N THR A 308 -15.80 27.99 -1.19
CA THR A 308 -16.80 26.96 -0.86
C THR A 308 -16.30 26.04 0.25
N ASP A 309 -15.28 26.46 0.97
CA ASP A 309 -14.68 25.69 2.04
C ASP A 309 -15.70 25.45 3.18
N ARG A 310 -15.85 24.19 3.55
CA ARG A 310 -16.75 23.73 4.62
C ARG A 310 -16.03 23.52 5.96
N GLY A 311 -14.89 24.16 6.13
CA GLY A 311 -14.04 24.03 7.32
C GLY A 311 -12.95 22.96 7.17
N ASP A 312 -12.02 22.91 8.10
CA ASP A 312 -10.78 22.14 8.06
C ASP A 312 -10.95 20.60 8.20
N GLY A 313 -12.15 20.09 8.25
CA GLY A 313 -12.42 18.66 8.43
C GLY A 313 -12.26 18.16 9.87
N GLU A 314 -11.69 18.97 10.76
CA GLU A 314 -11.49 18.61 12.18
C GLU A 314 -12.83 18.40 12.88
N ARG A 315 -13.78 19.32 12.67
CA ARG A 315 -15.14 19.19 13.18
C ARG A 315 -15.81 17.89 12.71
N ARG A 316 -15.67 17.56 11.44
CA ARG A 316 -16.24 16.32 10.88
C ARG A 316 -15.57 15.06 11.42
N PHE A 317 -14.28 15.13 11.70
CA PHE A 317 -13.57 14.03 12.35
C PHE A 317 -14.12 13.78 13.76
N TYR A 318 -14.34 14.82 14.55
CA TYR A 318 -14.91 14.67 15.90
C TYR A 318 -16.36 14.19 15.86
N GLU A 319 -17.18 14.71 14.93
CA GLU A 319 -18.55 14.23 14.71
C GLU A 319 -18.59 12.75 14.31
N ALA A 320 -17.66 12.30 13.47
CA ALA A 320 -17.54 10.89 13.09
C ALA A 320 -17.02 10.01 14.23
N LEU A 321 -16.09 10.53 15.05
CA LEU A 321 -15.54 9.86 16.21
C LEU A 321 -16.64 9.67 17.28
N ASP A 322 -17.41 10.70 17.57
CA ASP A 322 -18.51 10.67 18.53
C ASP A 322 -19.59 9.66 18.07
N ALA A 323 -19.97 9.70 16.80
CA ALA A 323 -20.90 8.73 16.22
C ALA A 323 -20.39 7.28 16.25
N HIS A 324 -19.06 7.07 16.21
CA HIS A 324 -18.46 5.75 16.34
C HIS A 324 -18.44 5.27 17.80
N ILE A 325 -18.16 6.18 18.74
CA ILE A 325 -18.20 5.90 20.19
C ILE A 325 -19.64 5.52 20.59
N ASP A 326 -20.63 6.30 20.18
CA ASP A 326 -22.05 6.07 20.50
C ASP A 326 -22.58 4.72 19.98
N ARG A 327 -22.05 4.21 18.86
CA ARG A 327 -22.42 2.89 18.34
C ARG A 327 -21.79 1.72 19.09
N ASN A 328 -20.62 1.93 19.71
CA ASN A 328 -19.92 0.88 20.45
C ASN A 328 -20.31 0.83 21.91
N VAL A 329 -21.07 1.81 22.40
CA VAL A 329 -21.59 1.87 23.78
C VAL A 329 -23.02 1.31 23.88
N LYS A 330 -23.71 1.13 22.76
CA LYS A 330 -25.01 0.43 22.64
C LYS A 330 -24.83 -1.02 22.23
#